data_1f63c9ce62f47ffa66ed8a4c1de481cb
#
_entry.id   1f63c9ce62f47ffa66ed8a4c1de481cb
#
_cell.length_a   1.000
_cell.length_b   1.000
_cell.length_c   1.000
_cell.angle_alpha   90.00
_cell.angle_beta   90.00
_cell.angle_gamma   90.00
#
_symmetry.space_group_name_H-M   'P 1'
#
loop_
_entity.id
_entity.type
_entity.pdbx_description
1 polymer ?
#
loop_
_entity_poly.entity_id
_entity_poly.type
_entity_poly.pdbx_seq_one_letter_code
_entity_poly.pdbx_strand_id
1 'polypeptide(L)' 'MGRIKQTYLKRVAVKLLREYPDAFSQDFQDNKKKVGNFTDITSKSIRNKIAGYITRVKKQAEKEED' A
#
# COMPACT_ATOMS: atom_id res chain seq x y z
N MET A 1 16.07 12.64 -11.57
CA MET A 1 15.84 11.85 -11.28
C MET A 1 15.12 11.43 -10.27
N GLY A 2 14.30 11.15 -10.15
CA GLY A 2 13.40 10.92 -9.34
C GLY A 2 13.50 9.94 -8.29
N ARG A 3 14.15 10.23 -7.28
CA ARG A 3 14.13 9.44 -6.16
C ARG A 3 12.91 9.71 -5.42
N ILE A 4 12.02 8.77 -5.27
CA ILE A 4 10.81 8.91 -4.47
C ILE A 4 11.16 8.63 -3.03
N LYS A 5 10.88 9.58 -2.17
CA LYS A 5 11.19 9.44 -0.76
C LYS A 5 10.27 8.42 -0.12
N GLN A 6 10.78 7.68 0.84
CA GLN A 6 9.99 6.71 1.55
C GLN A 6 8.80 7.34 2.26
N THR A 7 8.95 8.59 2.68
CA THR A 7 7.87 9.33 3.32
C THR A 7 6.66 9.45 2.40
N TYR A 8 6.93 9.70 1.12
CA TYR A 8 5.87 9.81 0.15
C TYR A 8 5.13 8.47 0.01
N LEU A 9 5.88 7.38 -0.06
CA LEU A 9 5.29 6.06 -0.21
C LEU A 9 4.41 5.72 0.99
N LYS A 10 4.90 6.03 2.18
CA LYS A 10 4.13 5.79 3.39
C LYS A 10 2.86 6.61 3.41
N ARG A 11 2.95 7.86 2.98
CA ARG A 11 1.79 8.74 2.94
C ARG A 11 0.70 8.19 2.04
N VAL A 12 1.09 7.77 0.85
CA VAL A 12 0.13 7.22 -0.09
C VAL A 12 -0.51 5.96 0.48
N ALA A 13 0.31 5.10 1.07
CA ALA A 13 -0.21 3.85 1.63
C ALA A 13 -1.19 4.11 2.75
N VAL A 14 -0.85 5.03 3.66
CA VAL A 14 -1.73 5.35 4.78
C VAL A 14 -3.04 5.97 4.27
N LYS A 15 -2.94 6.83 3.28
CA LYS A 15 -4.13 7.45 2.71
C LYS A 15 -5.05 6.40 2.12
N LEU A 16 -4.48 5.45 1.37
CA LEU A 16 -5.28 4.40 0.78
C LEU A 16 -5.95 3.53 1.83
N LEU A 17 -5.21 3.22 2.89
CA LEU A 17 -5.76 2.42 3.96
C LEU A 17 -6.88 3.14 4.70
N ARG A 18 -6.77 4.45 4.80
CA ARG A 18 -7.77 5.24 5.48
C ARG A 18 -9.03 5.38 4.65
N GLU A 19 -8.87 5.59 3.35
CA GLU A 19 -10.01 5.82 2.46
C GLU A 19 -10.66 4.52 2.03
N TYR A 20 -9.90 3.46 1.95
CA TYR A 20 -10.43 2.17 1.50
C TYR A 20 -10.02 1.06 2.46
N PRO A 21 -10.47 1.14 3.70
CA PRO A 21 -9.99 0.19 4.72
C PRO A 21 -10.35 -1.27 4.41
N ASP A 22 -11.46 -1.48 3.71
CA ASP A 22 -11.88 -2.84 3.39
C ASP A 22 -11.38 -3.35 2.05
N ALA A 23 -10.68 -2.51 1.31
CA ALA A 23 -10.20 -2.90 -0.01
C ALA A 23 -8.91 -3.69 0.04
N PHE A 24 -8.14 -3.51 1.10
CA PHE A 24 -6.82 -4.13 1.19
C PHE A 24 -6.81 -5.25 2.20
N SER A 25 -5.93 -6.22 1.98
CA SER A 25 -5.84 -7.39 2.82
C SER A 25 -4.37 -7.71 3.06
N GLN A 26 -4.10 -8.93 3.50
CA GLN A 26 -2.73 -9.38 3.69
C GLN A 26 -2.15 -10.00 2.41
N ASP A 27 -2.92 -10.01 1.34
CA ASP A 27 -2.49 -10.57 0.08
C ASP A 27 -1.79 -9.50 -0.74
N PHE A 28 -0.49 -9.64 -0.89
CA PHE A 28 0.32 -8.67 -1.60
C PHE A 28 -0.12 -8.53 -3.06
N GLN A 29 -0.41 -9.65 -3.73
CA GLN A 29 -0.78 -9.61 -5.14
C GLN A 29 -2.08 -8.82 -5.35
N ASP A 30 -3.04 -9.04 -4.47
CA ASP A 30 -4.30 -8.35 -4.54
C ASP A 30 -4.12 -6.86 -4.24
N ASN A 31 -3.34 -6.56 -3.20
CA ASN A 31 -3.08 -5.17 -2.83
C ASN A 31 -2.39 -4.42 -3.96
N LYS A 32 -1.48 -5.08 -4.64
CA LYS A 32 -0.76 -4.48 -5.75
C LYS A 32 -1.70 -4.04 -6.86
N LYS A 33 -2.67 -4.88 -7.17
CA LYS A 33 -3.65 -4.55 -8.19
C LYS A 33 -4.51 -3.37 -7.75
N LYS A 34 -4.90 -3.34 -6.51
CA LYS A 34 -5.76 -2.29 -6.00
C LYS A 34 -5.04 -0.95 -5.93
N VAL A 35 -3.77 -0.96 -5.59
CA VAL A 35 -2.99 0.27 -5.63
C VAL A 35 -3.02 0.84 -7.04
N GLY A 36 -2.88 -0.01 -8.04
CA GLY A 36 -2.93 0.43 -9.42
C GLY A 36 -4.30 0.99 -9.81
N ASN A 37 -5.35 0.46 -9.20
CA ASN A 37 -6.71 0.92 -9.51
C ASN A 37 -7.06 2.23 -8.82
N PHE A 38 -6.53 2.45 -7.64
CA PHE A 38 -6.89 3.62 -6.84
C PHE A 38 -5.95 4.81 -7.01
N THR A 39 -4.88 4.65 -7.75
CA THR A 39 -3.91 5.73 -7.95
C THR A 39 -3.56 5.84 -9.42
N ASP A 40 -2.93 6.94 -9.77
CA ASP A 40 -2.48 7.14 -11.14
C ASP A 40 -1.02 6.73 -11.31
N ILE A 41 -0.48 6.02 -10.36
CA ILE A 41 0.92 5.64 -10.40
C ILE A 41 1.11 4.57 -11.46
N THR A 42 1.94 4.87 -12.46
CA THR A 42 2.19 3.94 -13.54
C THR A 42 3.42 3.06 -13.31
N SER A 43 4.29 3.49 -12.40
CA SER A 43 5.51 2.74 -12.14
C SER A 43 5.23 1.48 -11.34
N LYS A 44 5.58 0.34 -11.89
CA LYS A 44 5.38 -0.93 -11.19
C LYS A 44 6.20 -0.97 -9.90
N SER A 45 7.40 -0.42 -9.95
CA SER A 45 8.28 -0.42 -8.79
C SER A 45 7.63 0.33 -7.62
N ILE A 46 7.06 1.49 -7.90
CA ILE A 46 6.44 2.30 -6.87
C ILE A 46 5.18 1.62 -6.35
N ARG A 47 4.36 1.07 -7.24
CA ARG A 47 3.15 0.37 -6.82
C ARG A 47 3.48 -0.82 -5.93
N ASN A 48 4.55 -1.54 -6.28
CA ASN A 48 4.97 -2.68 -5.49
C ASN A 48 5.39 -2.26 -4.08
N LYS A 49 6.11 -1.15 -3.98
CA LYS A 49 6.54 -0.67 -2.68
C LYS A 49 5.36 -0.23 -1.82
N ILE A 50 4.41 0.45 -2.42
CA ILE A 50 3.21 0.89 -1.69
C ILE A 50 2.40 -0.33 -1.25
N ALA A 51 2.20 -1.28 -2.14
CA ALA A 51 1.46 -2.49 -1.82
C ALA A 51 2.16 -3.28 -0.74
N GLY A 52 3.49 -3.33 -0.79
CA GLY A 52 4.26 -4.02 0.24
C GLY A 52 4.06 -3.39 1.61
N TYR A 53 4.06 -2.08 1.66
CA TYR A 53 3.84 -1.37 2.91
C TYR A 53 2.43 -1.65 3.45
N ILE A 54 1.44 -1.58 2.56
CA ILE A 54 0.05 -1.83 2.96
C ILE A 54 -0.10 -3.25 3.51
N THR A 55 0.49 -4.22 2.82
CA THR A 55 0.42 -5.61 3.25
C THR A 55 1.05 -5.77 4.62
N ARG A 56 2.18 -5.12 4.84
CA ARG A 56 2.87 -5.21 6.11
C ARG A 56 2.04 -4.61 7.24
N VAL A 57 1.42 -3.46 6.99
CA VAL A 57 0.59 -2.82 8.00
C VAL A 57 -0.60 -3.68 8.36
N LYS A 58 -1.22 -4.29 7.35
CA LYS A 58 -2.37 -5.17 7.59
C LYS A 58 -1.97 -6.38 8.44
N LYS A 59 -0.82 -6.95 8.15
CA LYS A 59 -0.35 -8.08 8.92
C LYS A 59 -0.06 -7.70 10.36
N GLN A 60 0.55 -6.55 10.55
CA GLN A 60 0.87 -6.09 11.89
C GLN A 60 -0.40 -5.76 12.69
N ALA A 61 -1.38 -5.17 12.04
CA ALA A 61 -2.62 -4.82 12.70
C ALA A 61 -3.31 -6.08 13.21
N GLU A 62 -3.33 -7.13 12.39
CA GLU A 62 -3.95 -8.36 12.82
C GLU A 62 -3.19 -9.03 13.94
N LYS A 63 -1.88 -8.91 13.88
CA LYS A 63 -1.06 -9.51 14.90
C LYS A 63 -1.25 -8.85 16.25
N GLU A 64 -1.47 -7.56 16.25
CA GLU A 64 -1.63 -6.83 17.48
C GLU A 64 -3.01 -6.90 18.07
N GLU A 65 -3.92 -7.48 17.33
CA GLU A 65 -5.24 -7.52 17.79
C GLU A 65 -5.52 -8.65 18.71
N ASP A 66 -4.69 -9.26 19.31
CA ASP A 66 -4.99 -10.35 20.18
C ASP A 66 -5.81 -10.03 21.37
#